data_47cf32b37d323e423d6946ca6357109e
#
_entry.id   47cf32b37d323e423d6946ca6357109e
#
_cell.length_a   1.000
_cell.length_b   1.000
_cell.length_c   1.000
_cell.angle_alpha   90.00
_cell.angle_beta   90.00
_cell.angle_gamma   90.00
#
_symmetry.space_group_name_H-M   'P 1'
#
loop_
_entity.id
_entity.type
_entity.pdbx_description
1 polymer ?
#
loop_
_entity_poly.entity_id
_entity_poly.type
_entity_poly.pdbx_seq_one_letter_code
_entity_poly.pdbx_strand_id
1 'polypeptide(L)'
;MRAVGPAPDGFDARFSALWRRYAYRVCDAEAAADPLRRHETLWYFRRLDLAAMNEAGRQCLGEHDFAAFCRKREGATTIRALRTLDWHRDDHGIAIASVVADAFCHNMVRALVGALLAVGEGRRPPGWPGAVLAAAVRDPAVRVVSPHGLCLEEVGYPPPAELAARAATTRTLRTRLYGVDAALTSLERHERGIHVV
;
A
#
# COMPACT_ATOMS: atom_id res chain seq x y z
N MET A 1 24.93 -5.49 5.98
CA MET A 1 24.45 -5.54 7.39
C MET A 1 25.09 -4.37 8.13
N ARG A 2 24.29 -3.53 8.82
CA ARG A 2 24.81 -2.35 9.54
C ARG A 2 24.99 -2.61 11.04
N ALA A 3 24.05 -3.34 11.65
CA ALA A 3 24.10 -3.75 13.05
C ALA A 3 23.27 -5.03 13.25
N VAL A 4 23.66 -5.81 14.25
CA VAL A 4 22.92 -6.99 14.72
C VAL A 4 22.98 -6.97 16.24
N GLY A 5 21.87 -7.25 16.88
CA GLY A 5 21.76 -7.36 18.33
C GLY A 5 20.56 -8.21 18.75
N PRO A 6 20.46 -8.59 20.02
CA PRO A 6 19.31 -9.29 20.54
C PRO A 6 18.06 -8.40 20.42
N ALA A 7 16.93 -8.97 20.02
CA ALA A 7 15.67 -8.28 20.05
C ALA A 7 15.14 -8.20 21.49
N PRO A 8 14.53 -7.06 21.92
CA PRO A 8 13.90 -6.98 23.22
C PRO A 8 12.75 -7.99 23.39
N ASP A 9 12.46 -8.39 24.61
CA ASP A 9 11.37 -9.30 24.93
C ASP A 9 10.02 -8.73 24.42
N GLY A 10 9.21 -9.61 23.82
CA GLY A 10 7.92 -9.24 23.25
C GLY A 10 7.98 -8.46 21.94
N PHE A 11 9.17 -8.23 21.36
CA PHE A 11 9.31 -7.63 20.03
C PHE A 11 8.71 -8.54 18.96
N ASP A 12 7.90 -7.93 18.07
CA ASP A 12 7.40 -8.57 16.87
C ASP A 12 7.62 -7.63 15.68
N ALA A 13 8.42 -8.06 14.70
CA ALA A 13 8.80 -7.24 13.55
C ALA A 13 7.58 -6.75 12.74
N ARG A 14 6.45 -7.45 12.77
CA ARG A 14 5.23 -7.09 12.06
C ARG A 14 4.28 -6.25 12.91
N PHE A 15 4.04 -6.66 14.16
CA PHE A 15 3.01 -6.08 15.01
C PHE A 15 3.51 -4.93 15.89
N SER A 16 4.82 -4.86 16.19
CA SER A 16 5.41 -3.71 16.89
C SER A 16 5.60 -2.49 16.01
N ALA A 17 5.57 -2.63 14.67
CA ALA A 17 5.79 -1.52 13.76
C ALA A 17 4.66 -0.49 13.81
N LEU A 18 5.03 0.81 13.74
CA LEU A 18 4.13 1.96 13.68
C LEU A 18 3.80 2.36 12.24
N TRP A 19 4.80 2.24 11.35
CA TRP A 19 4.66 2.56 9.94
C TRP A 19 5.76 1.88 9.11
N ARG A 20 5.58 1.86 7.78
CA ARG A 20 6.55 1.37 6.82
C ARG A 20 6.68 2.37 5.69
N ARG A 21 7.91 2.56 5.18
CA ARG A 21 8.18 3.34 3.99
C ARG A 21 8.71 2.43 2.88
N TYR A 22 8.03 2.52 1.75
CA TYR A 22 8.47 1.91 0.50
C TYR A 22 8.88 2.99 -0.50
N ALA A 23 9.90 2.69 -1.30
CA ALA A 23 10.14 3.39 -2.55
C ALA A 23 9.72 2.50 -3.72
N TYR A 24 9.23 3.12 -4.80
CA TYR A 24 9.03 2.45 -6.07
C TYR A 24 9.68 3.28 -7.18
N ARG A 25 10.63 2.66 -7.90
CA ARG A 25 11.46 3.33 -8.91
C ARG A 25 10.99 3.00 -10.31
N VAL A 26 10.85 4.02 -11.15
CA VAL A 26 10.40 3.91 -12.54
C VAL A 26 11.35 4.70 -13.44
N CYS A 27 11.91 4.05 -14.44
CA CYS A 27 12.64 4.68 -15.52
C CYS A 27 11.70 4.89 -16.70
N ASP A 28 11.28 6.15 -16.93
CA ASP A 28 10.33 6.54 -17.97
C ASP A 28 10.98 7.19 -19.21
N ALA A 29 12.32 7.15 -19.29
CA ALA A 29 13.10 7.65 -20.41
C ALA A 29 14.31 6.75 -20.67
N GLU A 30 14.59 6.43 -21.94
CA GLU A 30 15.74 5.59 -22.32
C GLU A 30 17.08 6.20 -21.88
N ALA A 31 17.21 7.53 -21.94
CA ALA A 31 18.41 8.24 -21.52
C ALA A 31 18.74 8.09 -20.01
N ALA A 32 17.76 7.71 -19.20
CA ALA A 32 17.92 7.47 -17.76
C ALA A 32 18.10 5.97 -17.44
N ALA A 33 18.10 5.10 -18.42
CA ALA A 33 18.19 3.65 -18.24
C ALA A 33 19.62 3.21 -17.90
N ASP A 34 19.87 2.92 -16.62
CA ASP A 34 21.13 2.37 -16.14
C ASP A 34 21.02 0.82 -16.02
N PRO A 35 21.78 0.04 -16.79
CA PRO A 35 21.78 -1.41 -16.72
C PRO A 35 22.15 -1.97 -15.34
N LEU A 36 22.94 -1.25 -14.54
CA LEU A 36 23.30 -1.66 -13.18
C LEU A 36 22.10 -1.58 -12.22
N ARG A 37 21.13 -0.71 -12.49
CA ARG A 37 19.93 -0.51 -11.70
C ARG A 37 18.70 -1.32 -12.20
N ARG A 38 18.87 -2.17 -13.21
CA ARG A 38 17.76 -2.92 -13.83
C ARG A 38 16.96 -3.82 -12.87
N HIS A 39 17.56 -4.27 -11.76
CA HIS A 39 16.91 -5.13 -10.78
C HIS A 39 16.13 -4.36 -9.70
N GLU A 40 16.34 -3.06 -9.59
CA GLU A 40 15.67 -2.19 -8.62
C GLU A 40 14.79 -1.10 -9.26
N THR A 41 14.63 -1.12 -10.59
CA THR A 41 13.90 -0.08 -11.33
C THR A 41 12.98 -0.74 -12.35
N LEU A 42 11.72 -0.31 -12.41
CA LEU A 42 10.82 -0.67 -13.48
C LEU A 42 11.18 0.15 -14.73
N TRP A 43 11.56 -0.50 -15.82
CA TRP A 43 11.72 0.15 -17.11
C TRP A 43 10.35 0.29 -17.79
N TYR A 44 9.97 1.54 -18.09
CA TYR A 44 8.62 1.91 -18.46
C TYR A 44 8.58 2.92 -19.59
N PHE A 45 9.51 3.11 -20.38
CA PHE A 45 9.76 4.03 -21.51
C PHE A 45 8.54 4.80 -22.07
N ARG A 46 7.71 5.33 -21.18
CA ARG A 46 6.63 6.27 -21.45
C ARG A 46 6.74 7.41 -20.49
N ARG A 47 6.93 8.62 -21.04
CA ARG A 47 7.11 9.81 -20.21
C ARG A 47 5.91 10.01 -19.29
N LEU A 48 6.18 10.27 -18.01
CA LEU A 48 5.21 10.40 -16.95
C LEU A 48 5.09 11.85 -16.49
N ASP A 49 3.85 12.32 -16.37
CA ASP A 49 3.52 13.59 -15.71
C ASP A 49 3.44 13.36 -14.19
N LEU A 50 4.53 13.66 -13.49
CA LEU A 50 4.60 13.51 -12.03
C LEU A 50 3.68 14.50 -11.29
N ALA A 51 3.37 15.65 -11.88
CA ALA A 51 2.45 16.62 -11.27
C ALA A 51 1.04 16.05 -11.20
N ALA A 52 0.55 15.48 -12.32
CA ALA A 52 -0.75 14.80 -12.38
C ALA A 52 -0.78 13.56 -11.45
N MET A 53 0.34 12.80 -11.37
CA MET A 53 0.45 11.66 -10.45
C MET A 53 0.39 12.09 -8.98
N ASN A 54 1.02 13.19 -8.61
CA ASN A 54 0.97 13.74 -7.26
C ASN A 54 -0.41 14.28 -6.90
N GLU A 55 -1.08 14.95 -7.84
CA GLU A 55 -2.47 15.37 -7.67
C GLU A 55 -3.40 14.18 -7.38
N ALA A 56 -3.27 13.12 -8.18
CA ALA A 56 -4.04 11.89 -7.99
C ALA A 56 -3.68 11.19 -6.67
N GLY A 57 -2.40 11.14 -6.29
CA GLY A 57 -1.91 10.53 -5.06
C GLY A 57 -2.48 11.18 -3.80
N ARG A 58 -2.62 12.51 -3.80
CA ARG A 58 -3.21 13.25 -2.67
C ARG A 58 -4.63 12.80 -2.33
N GLN A 59 -5.41 12.36 -3.30
CA GLN A 59 -6.78 11.87 -3.10
C GLN A 59 -6.85 10.50 -2.41
N CYS A 60 -5.73 9.79 -2.34
CA CYS A 60 -5.63 8.49 -1.67
C CYS A 60 -5.08 8.60 -0.23
N LEU A 61 -4.67 9.81 0.23
CA LEU A 61 -4.14 10.00 1.57
C LEU A 61 -5.23 9.90 2.63
N GLY A 62 -4.84 9.46 3.83
CA GLY A 62 -5.74 9.27 4.97
C GLY A 62 -6.05 7.81 5.25
N GLU A 63 -7.00 7.59 6.17
CA GLU A 63 -7.50 6.27 6.50
C GLU A 63 -8.67 5.90 5.58
N HIS A 64 -8.49 4.82 4.82
CA HIS A 64 -9.45 4.33 3.84
C HIS A 64 -9.46 2.81 3.78
N ASP A 65 -10.53 2.26 3.22
CA ASP A 65 -10.57 0.86 2.77
C ASP A 65 -9.88 0.71 1.40
N PHE A 66 -8.68 0.17 1.40
CA PHE A 66 -7.89 -0.09 0.18
C PHE A 66 -8.25 -1.42 -0.51
N ALA A 67 -9.45 -1.98 -0.29
CA ALA A 67 -9.87 -3.25 -0.90
C ALA A 67 -9.69 -3.25 -2.43
N ALA A 68 -9.96 -2.13 -3.10
CA ALA A 68 -9.78 -1.96 -4.55
C ALA A 68 -8.34 -2.17 -5.02
N PHE A 69 -7.35 -1.85 -4.17
CA PHE A 69 -5.91 -1.96 -4.46
C PHE A 69 -5.25 -3.19 -3.84
N CYS A 70 -6.01 -4.03 -3.14
CA CYS A 70 -5.47 -5.17 -2.41
C CYS A 70 -5.89 -6.50 -3.03
N ARG A 71 -5.03 -7.50 -2.93
CA ARG A 71 -5.47 -8.89 -3.06
C ARG A 71 -6.10 -9.32 -1.74
N LYS A 72 -7.40 -9.63 -1.77
CA LYS A 72 -8.14 -10.11 -0.61
C LYS A 72 -7.43 -11.32 0.00
N ARG A 73 -7.28 -11.31 1.32
CA ARG A 73 -6.84 -12.46 2.13
C ARG A 73 -7.87 -12.67 3.22
N GLU A 74 -8.28 -13.89 3.41
CA GLU A 74 -9.14 -14.27 4.53
C GLU A 74 -8.46 -13.89 5.85
N GLY A 75 -9.22 -13.33 6.74
CA GLY A 75 -8.71 -12.88 8.02
C GLY A 75 -7.79 -11.63 7.97
N ALA A 76 -7.76 -10.79 6.91
CA ALA A 76 -6.98 -9.56 6.85
C ALA A 76 -7.82 -8.33 6.47
N THR A 77 -7.83 -7.31 7.34
CA THR A 77 -8.45 -6.01 7.02
C THR A 77 -7.72 -5.32 5.89
N THR A 78 -8.44 -4.54 5.09
CA THR A 78 -7.92 -3.68 4.02
C THR A 78 -7.92 -2.20 4.39
N ILE A 79 -8.41 -1.83 5.58
CA ILE A 79 -8.36 -0.47 6.11
C ILE A 79 -6.91 -0.13 6.46
N ARG A 80 -6.40 0.98 5.91
CA ARG A 80 -5.02 1.47 6.10
C ARG A 80 -5.00 2.99 6.18
N ALA A 81 -4.05 3.51 6.95
CA ALA A 81 -3.74 4.93 7.01
C ALA A 81 -2.54 5.23 6.09
N LEU A 82 -2.81 5.68 4.87
CA LEU A 82 -1.79 6.12 3.91
C LEU A 82 -1.37 7.55 4.27
N ARG A 83 -0.10 7.74 4.66
CA ARG A 83 0.43 9.02 5.15
C ARG A 83 1.12 9.83 4.05
N THR A 84 1.79 9.11 3.13
CA THR A 84 2.54 9.72 2.03
C THR A 84 2.36 8.88 0.77
N LEU A 85 2.16 9.56 -0.34
CA LEU A 85 2.21 9.00 -1.69
C LEU A 85 2.66 10.11 -2.62
N ASP A 86 3.97 10.27 -2.73
CA ASP A 86 4.61 11.38 -3.40
C ASP A 86 5.62 10.91 -4.45
N TRP A 87 5.70 11.63 -5.57
CA TRP A 87 6.59 11.33 -6.69
C TRP A 87 7.55 12.48 -6.93
N HIS A 88 8.82 12.14 -7.07
CA HIS A 88 9.88 13.08 -7.47
C HIS A 88 10.85 12.40 -8.46
N ARG A 89 11.74 13.17 -9.05
CA ARG A 89 12.87 12.63 -9.82
C ARG A 89 14.14 12.71 -9.03
N ASP A 90 14.96 11.67 -9.10
CA ASP A 90 16.34 11.73 -8.60
C ASP A 90 17.25 12.45 -9.62
N ASP A 91 18.52 12.65 -9.24
CA ASP A 91 19.54 13.32 -10.05
C ASP A 91 19.85 12.58 -11.36
N HIS A 92 19.44 11.31 -11.47
CA HIS A 92 19.58 10.48 -12.67
C HIS A 92 18.30 10.46 -13.54
N GLY A 93 17.28 11.23 -13.17
CA GLY A 93 16.01 11.32 -13.90
C GLY A 93 15.03 10.16 -13.63
N ILE A 94 15.34 9.24 -12.72
CA ILE A 94 14.44 8.16 -12.32
C ILE A 94 13.27 8.73 -11.50
N ALA A 95 12.04 8.39 -11.88
CA ALA A 95 10.86 8.74 -11.09
C ALA A 95 10.75 7.80 -9.88
N ILE A 96 10.65 8.37 -8.68
CA ILE A 96 10.59 7.63 -7.42
C ILE A 96 9.30 7.99 -6.69
N ALA A 97 8.49 6.96 -6.38
CA ALA A 97 7.39 7.09 -5.43
C ALA A 97 7.91 6.87 -4.01
N SER A 98 7.60 7.76 -3.08
CA SER A 98 7.72 7.53 -1.63
C SER A 98 6.33 7.21 -1.08
N VAL A 99 6.18 6.04 -0.47
CA VAL A 99 4.88 5.55 0.02
C VAL A 99 5.00 5.17 1.48
N VAL A 100 4.30 5.89 2.36
CA VAL A 100 4.31 5.65 3.81
C VAL A 100 2.91 5.34 4.30
N ALA A 101 2.74 4.26 5.04
CA ALA A 101 1.50 3.89 5.71
C ALA A 101 1.75 3.16 7.03
N ASP A 102 0.74 3.06 7.87
CA ASP A 102 0.75 2.24 9.10
C ASP A 102 1.00 0.77 8.77
N ALA A 103 0.37 0.27 7.72
CA ALA A 103 0.57 -1.08 7.18
C ALA A 103 0.16 -1.12 5.69
N PHE A 104 0.52 -2.19 5.01
CA PHE A 104 0.13 -2.43 3.63
C PHE A 104 -0.55 -3.79 3.49
N CYS A 105 -1.65 -3.85 2.75
CA CYS A 105 -2.21 -5.12 2.31
C CYS A 105 -1.50 -5.65 1.06
N HIS A 106 -1.72 -6.92 0.74
CA HIS A 106 -1.00 -7.59 -0.34
C HIS A 106 -1.22 -6.90 -1.69
N ASN A 107 -0.16 -6.53 -2.37
CA ASN A 107 -0.08 -5.79 -3.63
C ASN A 107 -0.48 -4.30 -3.56
N MET A 108 -0.85 -3.74 -2.41
CA MET A 108 -1.35 -2.36 -2.30
C MET A 108 -0.45 -1.33 -2.98
N VAL A 109 0.84 -1.26 -2.62
CA VAL A 109 1.78 -0.29 -3.21
C VAL A 109 1.85 -0.45 -4.73
N ARG A 110 1.98 -1.68 -5.21
CA ARG A 110 2.10 -1.97 -6.65
C ARG A 110 0.83 -1.66 -7.43
N ALA A 111 -0.34 -1.80 -6.82
CA ALA A 111 -1.63 -1.45 -7.43
C ALA A 111 -1.82 0.08 -7.46
N LEU A 112 -1.49 0.79 -6.37
CA LEU A 112 -1.48 2.25 -6.32
C LEU A 112 -0.55 2.83 -7.38
N VAL A 113 0.70 2.34 -7.45
CA VAL A 113 1.65 2.74 -8.50
C VAL A 113 1.06 2.49 -9.89
N GLY A 114 0.47 1.33 -10.14
CA GLY A 114 -0.12 1.01 -11.44
C GLY A 114 -1.28 1.94 -11.84
N ALA A 115 -2.08 2.38 -10.86
CA ALA A 115 -3.12 3.37 -11.10
C ALA A 115 -2.52 4.75 -11.41
N LEU A 116 -1.50 5.17 -10.65
CA LEU A 116 -0.83 6.46 -10.86
C LEU A 116 -0.05 6.52 -12.18
N LEU A 117 0.57 5.41 -12.62
CA LEU A 117 1.19 5.34 -13.95
C LEU A 117 0.16 5.57 -15.07
N ALA A 118 -1.07 5.05 -14.92
CA ALA A 118 -2.13 5.28 -15.89
C ALA A 118 -2.56 6.77 -15.95
N VAL A 119 -2.48 7.49 -14.84
CA VAL A 119 -2.68 8.95 -14.77
C VAL A 119 -1.49 9.68 -15.40
N GLY A 120 -0.27 9.34 -15.02
CA GLY A 120 0.95 9.99 -15.53
C GLY A 120 1.13 9.87 -17.04
N GLU A 121 0.59 8.80 -17.66
CA GLU A 121 0.54 8.64 -19.12
C GLU A 121 -0.62 9.41 -19.79
N GLY A 122 -1.52 10.03 -19.03
CA GLY A 122 -2.73 10.65 -19.54
C GLY A 122 -3.84 9.67 -19.97
N ARG A 123 -3.71 8.36 -19.67
CA ARG A 123 -4.76 7.35 -19.98
C ARG A 123 -5.96 7.42 -19.04
N ARG A 124 -5.78 8.00 -17.85
CA ARG A 124 -6.83 8.20 -16.84
C ARG A 124 -6.72 9.61 -16.24
N PRO A 125 -7.84 10.24 -15.88
CA PRO A 125 -7.81 11.55 -15.25
C PRO A 125 -7.28 11.46 -13.80
N PRO A 126 -6.73 12.55 -13.21
CA PRO A 126 -6.21 12.56 -11.85
C PRO A 126 -7.23 12.12 -10.78
N GLY A 127 -8.53 12.34 -10.99
CA GLY A 127 -9.60 11.90 -10.08
C GLY A 127 -9.88 10.39 -10.06
N TRP A 128 -9.37 9.63 -11.04
CA TRP A 128 -9.72 8.22 -11.17
C TRP A 128 -9.22 7.34 -10.00
N PRO A 129 -7.99 7.46 -9.47
CA PRO A 129 -7.55 6.63 -8.33
C PRO A 129 -8.40 6.89 -7.07
N GLY A 130 -8.81 8.14 -6.81
CA GLY A 130 -9.73 8.47 -5.72
C GLY A 130 -11.12 7.85 -5.90
N ALA A 131 -11.66 7.86 -7.12
CA ALA A 131 -12.94 7.20 -7.43
C ALA A 131 -12.87 5.67 -7.24
N VAL A 132 -11.77 5.03 -7.67
CA VAL A 132 -11.51 3.59 -7.44
C VAL A 132 -11.43 3.28 -5.95
N LEU A 133 -10.76 4.14 -5.17
CA LEU A 133 -10.66 3.99 -3.71
C LEU A 133 -12.03 4.06 -3.06
N ALA A 134 -12.83 5.07 -3.41
CA ALA A 134 -14.18 5.28 -2.87
C ALA A 134 -15.13 4.12 -3.18
N ALA A 135 -14.99 3.48 -4.34
CA ALA A 135 -15.78 2.33 -4.73
C ALA A 135 -15.49 1.07 -3.88
N ALA A 136 -14.31 0.98 -3.25
CA ALA A 136 -13.82 -0.15 -2.46
C ALA A 136 -13.92 -1.53 -3.15
N VAL A 137 -14.12 -1.54 -4.47
CA VAL A 137 -14.23 -2.74 -5.30
C VAL A 137 -13.08 -2.77 -6.30
N ARG A 138 -12.51 -3.95 -6.53
CA ARG A 138 -11.41 -4.11 -7.46
C ARG A 138 -11.82 -3.71 -8.88
N ASP A 139 -11.18 -2.67 -9.40
CA ASP A 139 -11.30 -2.25 -10.79
C ASP A 139 -10.31 -3.04 -11.66
N PRO A 140 -10.77 -3.77 -12.72
CA PRO A 140 -9.89 -4.50 -13.63
C PRO A 140 -8.85 -3.63 -14.35
N ALA A 141 -9.11 -2.32 -14.49
CA ALA A 141 -8.19 -1.36 -15.07
C ALA A 141 -7.00 -1.04 -14.16
N VAL A 142 -7.09 -1.31 -12.86
CA VAL A 142 -5.98 -1.18 -11.91
C VAL A 142 -5.00 -2.33 -12.10
N ARG A 143 -3.90 -2.06 -12.77
CA ARG A 143 -2.82 -3.03 -12.99
C ARG A 143 -1.89 -3.08 -11.78
N VAL A 144 -1.54 -4.28 -11.35
CA VAL A 144 -0.47 -4.50 -10.37
C VAL A 144 0.85 -4.53 -11.13
N VAL A 145 1.68 -3.50 -10.94
CA VAL A 145 2.98 -3.40 -11.62
C VAL A 145 3.99 -4.44 -11.12
N SER A 146 5.08 -4.64 -11.88
CA SER A 146 6.18 -5.55 -11.54
C SER A 146 6.75 -5.25 -10.14
N PRO A 147 7.26 -6.24 -9.40
CA PRO A 147 7.92 -6.00 -8.12
C PRO A 147 9.30 -5.35 -8.24
N HIS A 148 9.95 -5.31 -9.41
CA HIS A 148 11.34 -4.89 -9.60
C HIS A 148 11.64 -3.48 -9.07
N GLY A 149 10.69 -2.53 -9.22
CA GLY A 149 10.86 -1.18 -8.70
C GLY A 149 10.62 -1.02 -7.19
N LEU A 150 10.11 -2.04 -6.50
CA LEU A 150 9.65 -1.92 -5.12
C LEU A 150 10.76 -2.26 -4.12
N CYS A 151 11.03 -1.33 -3.21
CA CYS A 151 11.96 -1.51 -2.10
C CYS A 151 11.31 -1.10 -0.77
N LEU A 152 11.40 -1.94 0.27
CA LEU A 152 11.12 -1.54 1.64
C LEU A 152 12.36 -0.83 2.18
N GLU A 153 12.27 0.48 2.41
CA GLU A 153 13.40 1.30 2.82
C GLU A 153 13.50 1.47 4.32
N GLU A 154 12.33 1.54 5.00
CA GLU A 154 12.31 1.82 6.42
C GLU A 154 11.08 1.24 7.11
N VAL A 155 11.26 0.79 8.35
CA VAL A 155 10.20 0.40 9.27
C VAL A 155 10.36 1.19 10.55
N GLY A 156 9.37 2.02 10.88
CA GLY A 156 9.35 2.78 12.11
C GLY A 156 8.78 1.96 13.27
N TYR A 157 9.52 1.92 14.37
CA TYR A 157 9.13 1.28 15.62
C TYR A 157 9.03 2.31 16.74
N PRO A 158 8.23 2.06 17.78
CA PRO A 158 8.26 2.86 19.00
C PRO A 158 9.56 2.61 19.79
N PRO A 159 9.82 3.39 20.86
CA PRO A 159 10.92 3.13 21.78
C PRO A 159 10.93 1.68 22.29
N PRO A 160 12.09 1.09 22.63
CA PRO A 160 12.21 -0.32 23.04
C PRO A 160 11.23 -0.76 24.13
N ALA A 161 10.96 0.09 25.12
CA ALA A 161 10.04 -0.19 26.23
C ALA A 161 8.57 -0.36 25.79
N GLU A 162 8.19 0.14 24.63
CA GLU A 162 6.81 0.12 24.12
C GLU A 162 6.55 -0.99 23.10
N LEU A 163 7.59 -1.68 22.62
CA LEU A 163 7.50 -2.66 21.54
C LEU A 163 6.52 -3.80 21.83
N ALA A 164 6.59 -4.39 23.03
CA ALA A 164 5.72 -5.48 23.45
C ALA A 164 4.25 -5.04 23.58
N ALA A 165 4.01 -3.88 24.24
CA ALA A 165 2.68 -3.30 24.39
C ALA A 165 2.04 -2.99 23.01
N ARG A 166 2.82 -2.40 22.10
CA ARG A 166 2.38 -2.13 20.74
C ARG A 166 2.00 -3.41 19.99
N ALA A 167 2.82 -4.45 20.09
CA ALA A 167 2.55 -5.74 19.45
C ALA A 167 1.24 -6.36 19.97
N ALA A 168 1.02 -6.36 21.28
CA ALA A 168 -0.19 -6.85 21.92
C ALA A 168 -1.45 -6.08 21.45
N THR A 169 -1.40 -4.73 21.51
CA THR A 169 -2.50 -3.88 21.06
C THR A 169 -2.84 -4.12 19.58
N THR A 170 -1.85 -4.19 18.72
CA THR A 170 -2.07 -4.39 17.26
C THR A 170 -2.71 -5.76 16.96
N ARG A 171 -2.33 -6.81 17.70
CA ARG A 171 -2.95 -8.14 17.59
C ARG A 171 -4.40 -8.13 18.03
N THR A 172 -4.70 -7.49 19.18
CA THR A 172 -6.06 -7.40 19.74
C THR A 172 -7.01 -6.64 18.83
N LEU A 173 -6.59 -5.51 18.25
CA LEU A 173 -7.40 -4.74 17.30
C LEU A 173 -7.76 -5.57 16.07
N ARG A 174 -6.83 -6.36 15.53
CA ARG A 174 -7.12 -7.26 14.41
C ARG A 174 -8.13 -8.34 14.77
N THR A 175 -8.00 -8.96 15.93
CA THR A 175 -8.94 -9.99 16.40
C THR A 175 -10.34 -9.43 16.60
N ARG A 176 -10.48 -8.21 17.16
CA ARG A 176 -11.79 -7.57 17.37
C ARG A 176 -12.51 -7.24 16.05
N LEU A 177 -11.79 -6.72 15.04
CA LEU A 177 -12.37 -6.42 13.73
C LEU A 177 -12.89 -7.69 13.05
N TYR A 178 -12.24 -8.82 13.21
CA TYR A 178 -12.73 -10.12 12.70
C TYR A 178 -13.92 -10.67 13.46
N GLY A 179 -13.99 -10.45 14.77
CA GLY A 179 -15.10 -10.89 15.60
C GLY A 179 -16.40 -10.15 15.26
N VAL A 180 -16.33 -8.87 14.93
CA VAL A 180 -17.50 -8.06 14.57
C VAL A 180 -18.01 -8.42 13.18
N ASP A 181 -17.15 -8.57 12.17
CA ASP A 181 -17.57 -8.97 10.83
C ASP A 181 -18.15 -10.40 10.78
N ALA A 182 -17.60 -11.32 11.56
CA ALA A 182 -18.15 -12.68 11.67
C ALA A 182 -19.53 -12.69 12.32
N ALA A 183 -19.78 -11.83 13.32
CA ALA A 183 -21.07 -11.69 13.97
C ALA A 183 -22.13 -11.05 13.06
N LEU A 184 -21.77 -9.99 12.33
CA LEU A 184 -22.64 -9.33 11.36
C LEU A 184 -23.03 -10.27 10.20
N THR A 185 -22.07 -11.00 9.65
CA THR A 185 -22.32 -11.98 8.57
C THR A 185 -23.20 -13.16 9.06
N SER A 186 -23.14 -13.50 10.35
CA SER A 186 -24.01 -14.51 10.96
C SER A 186 -25.44 -14.01 11.15
N LEU A 187 -25.62 -12.74 11.55
CA LEU A 187 -26.93 -12.10 11.70
C LEU A 187 -27.62 -11.94 10.35
N GLU A 188 -26.93 -11.47 9.31
CA GLU A 188 -27.50 -11.33 7.96
C GLU A 188 -27.86 -12.68 7.30
N ARG A 189 -27.21 -13.77 7.68
CA ARG A 189 -27.59 -15.13 7.25
C ARG A 189 -28.83 -15.65 8.00
N HIS A 190 -29.02 -15.25 9.24
CA HIS A 190 -30.19 -15.65 10.03
C HIS A 190 -31.46 -14.93 9.57
N GLU A 191 -31.38 -13.66 9.18
CA GLU A 191 -32.52 -12.89 8.66
C GLU A 191 -32.95 -13.31 7.25
N ARG A 192 -32.05 -13.92 6.43
CA ARG A 192 -32.39 -14.45 5.10
C ARG A 192 -32.91 -15.90 5.10
N GLY A 193 -33.04 -16.52 6.26
CA GLY A 193 -33.41 -17.93 6.43
C GLY A 193 -34.89 -18.18 6.74
N ILE A 194 -35.77 -17.18 6.67
CA ILE A 194 -37.23 -17.37 6.91
C ILE A 194 -37.98 -16.83 5.71
N HIS A 195 -38.29 -17.71 4.76
CA HIS A 195 -39.54 -17.91 4.07
C HIS A 195 -39.35 -18.71 2.78
N VAL A 196 -39.67 -20.00 2.84
CA VAL A 196 -40.39 -20.70 1.76
C VAL A 196 -41.28 -21.73 2.42
N VAL A 197 -42.55 -21.46 2.34
CA VAL A 197 -43.58 -22.48 2.31
C VAL A 197 -43.76 -22.91 0.89
#